data_040654372c4ed43fadd1e2a5b9a8dd30
#
_entry.id   040654372c4ed43fadd1e2a5b9a8dd30
#
_cell.length_a   1.000
_cell.length_b   1.000
_cell.length_c   1.000
_cell.angle_alpha   90.00
_cell.angle_beta   90.00
_cell.angle_gamma   90.00
#
_symmetry.space_group_name_H-M   'P 1'
#
loop_
_entity.id
_entity.type
_entity.pdbx_description
1 polymer ?
#
loop_
_entity_poly.entity_id
_entity_poly.type
_entity_poly.pdbx_seq_one_letter_code
_entity_poly.pdbx_strand_id
1 'polypeptide(L)'
;MAKFKKESLEFLEKYLNTASPTGFEQNGQQLWCDYISPFVDKVEVDYYGTAYGMINPKAEFKVVIEAHADEISWYVNYITDDGLIYVIRNGGSDQVIAPSKVVNIHGKKGVVKGVFGWPAIHTRANQNEPTPKLDNIFIDCGATTKEEVEELGIHVGCMITYPDEFFELNDRYFVCRALDNRMGGFMIAEVARMLKENKKKLPFGLYITNSVQEEIGLRGAEMIAERIKPNIAIVTDVTHDTTTPMIEKKKEGDQKCGAGPVIAYAPAVHHKVRDLIIETAERNNIPFQRAACSRATGTDTDAFAYSNGGIPSALISLPLRYMHTTVEMVDKKDVSDIIKLIYNTLLQIKPKIDLKYF
;
A
#
# COMPACT_ATOMS: atom_id res chain seq x y z
N MET A 1 -3.85 12.36 -21.17
CA MET A 1 -4.37 11.90 -19.88
C MET A 1 -4.41 10.37 -19.88
N ALA A 2 -4.03 9.72 -18.79
CA ALA A 2 -4.19 8.27 -18.64
C ALA A 2 -5.68 7.93 -18.65
N LYS A 3 -6.08 6.98 -19.50
CA LYS A 3 -7.46 6.52 -19.55
C LYS A 3 -7.53 5.12 -18.94
N PHE A 4 -8.20 5.01 -17.81
CA PHE A 4 -8.57 3.73 -17.21
C PHE A 4 -9.94 3.30 -17.73
N LYS A 5 -10.23 2.02 -17.69
CA LYS A 5 -11.57 1.50 -17.97
C LYS A 5 -12.53 1.89 -16.85
N LYS A 6 -13.80 2.01 -17.19
CA LYS A 6 -14.85 2.35 -16.22
C LYS A 6 -14.90 1.31 -15.08
N GLU A 7 -14.87 0.04 -15.42
CA GLU A 7 -14.91 -1.08 -14.48
C GLU A 7 -13.68 -1.08 -13.54
N SER A 8 -12.52 -0.67 -14.06
CA SER A 8 -11.29 -0.53 -13.28
C SER A 8 -11.40 0.61 -12.26
N LEU A 9 -11.99 1.74 -12.65
CA LEU A 9 -12.21 2.88 -11.75
C LEU A 9 -13.28 2.57 -10.70
N GLU A 10 -14.36 1.88 -11.06
CA GLU A 10 -15.38 1.42 -10.12
C GLU A 10 -14.80 0.45 -9.07
N PHE A 11 -13.89 -0.44 -9.49
CA PHE A 11 -13.16 -1.28 -8.56
C PHE A 11 -12.23 -0.45 -7.66
N LEU A 12 -11.44 0.45 -8.24
CA LEU A 12 -10.50 1.30 -7.50
C LEU A 12 -11.22 2.10 -6.40
N GLU A 13 -12.32 2.78 -6.76
CA GLU A 13 -13.13 3.55 -5.82
C GLU A 13 -13.67 2.68 -4.68
N LYS A 14 -14.24 1.52 -5.00
CA LYS A 14 -14.72 0.58 -3.99
C LYS A 14 -13.61 0.06 -3.08
N TYR A 15 -12.48 -0.28 -3.68
CA TYR A 15 -11.32 -0.83 -3.00
C TYR A 15 -10.72 0.19 -2.02
N LEU A 16 -10.51 1.44 -2.44
CA LEU A 16 -9.98 2.51 -1.58
C LEU A 16 -10.97 2.95 -0.49
N ASN A 17 -12.28 2.93 -0.78
CA ASN A 17 -13.32 3.28 0.21
C ASN A 17 -13.66 2.15 1.19
N THR A 18 -13.02 0.98 1.06
CA THR A 18 -13.17 -0.13 2.01
C THR A 18 -12.01 -0.14 2.97
N ALA A 19 -12.28 -0.13 4.28
CA ALA A 19 -11.23 -0.22 5.30
C ALA A 19 -10.47 -1.55 5.20
N SER A 20 -9.15 -1.48 5.28
CA SER A 20 -8.22 -2.62 5.22
C SER A 20 -7.08 -2.43 6.22
N PRO A 21 -7.37 -2.13 7.51
CA PRO A 21 -6.32 -1.84 8.48
C PRO A 21 -5.46 -3.06 8.73
N THR A 22 -4.17 -2.84 8.93
CA THR A 22 -3.16 -3.89 9.19
C THR A 22 -3.65 -4.92 10.21
N GLY A 23 -3.68 -6.20 9.81
CA GLY A 23 -4.20 -7.32 10.59
C GLY A 23 -5.71 -7.57 10.44
N PHE A 24 -6.43 -6.75 9.68
CA PHE A 24 -7.88 -6.86 9.41
C PHE A 24 -8.20 -6.55 7.93
N GLU A 25 -7.39 -7.03 7.02
CA GLU A 25 -7.43 -6.71 5.59
C GLU A 25 -8.52 -7.45 4.82
N GLN A 26 -9.22 -8.39 5.46
CA GLN A 26 -10.11 -9.35 4.80
C GLN A 26 -11.15 -8.72 3.86
N ASN A 27 -11.72 -7.57 4.22
CA ASN A 27 -12.75 -6.93 3.38
C ASN A 27 -12.15 -6.33 2.09
N GLY A 28 -10.98 -5.68 2.19
CA GLY A 28 -10.23 -5.20 1.05
C GLY A 28 -9.73 -6.34 0.16
N GLN A 29 -9.20 -7.40 0.78
CA GLN A 29 -8.74 -8.60 0.09
C GLN A 29 -9.86 -9.33 -0.65
N GLN A 30 -11.07 -9.42 -0.07
CA GLN A 30 -12.20 -10.04 -0.77
C GLN A 30 -12.54 -9.27 -2.07
N LEU A 31 -12.61 -7.93 -2.00
CA LEU A 31 -12.85 -7.11 -3.20
C LEU A 31 -11.76 -7.29 -4.25
N TRP A 32 -10.50 -7.37 -3.81
CA TRP A 32 -9.37 -7.59 -4.71
C TRP A 32 -9.42 -8.98 -5.35
N CYS A 33 -9.74 -10.02 -4.59
CA CYS A 33 -9.92 -11.38 -5.10
C CYS A 33 -11.06 -11.46 -6.13
N ASP A 34 -12.18 -10.82 -5.85
CA ASP A 34 -13.33 -10.78 -6.75
C ASP A 34 -12.98 -10.09 -8.07
N TYR A 35 -12.21 -8.98 -8.00
CA TYR A 35 -11.79 -8.25 -9.19
C TYR A 35 -10.78 -9.01 -10.04
N ILE A 36 -9.76 -9.64 -9.43
CA ILE A 36 -8.69 -10.31 -10.18
C ILE A 36 -9.12 -11.68 -10.74
N SER A 37 -10.09 -12.34 -10.10
CA SER A 37 -10.51 -13.71 -10.42
C SER A 37 -10.77 -13.99 -11.90
N PRO A 38 -11.44 -13.11 -12.68
CA PRO A 38 -11.66 -13.33 -14.12
C PRO A 38 -10.39 -13.32 -14.97
N PHE A 39 -9.28 -12.78 -14.44
CA PHE A 39 -8.05 -12.53 -15.19
C PHE A 39 -6.95 -13.53 -14.96
N VAL A 40 -7.11 -14.42 -13.97
CA VAL A 40 -6.12 -15.42 -13.57
C VAL A 40 -6.66 -16.84 -13.68
N ASP A 41 -5.80 -17.85 -13.57
CA ASP A 41 -6.20 -19.26 -13.61
C ASP A 41 -6.72 -19.74 -12.25
N LYS A 42 -6.22 -19.15 -11.15
CA LYS A 42 -6.59 -19.50 -9.77
C LYS A 42 -6.34 -18.32 -8.84
N VAL A 43 -7.17 -18.17 -7.81
CA VAL A 43 -6.96 -17.25 -6.68
C VAL A 43 -6.85 -18.09 -5.41
N GLU A 44 -5.89 -17.76 -4.55
CA GLU A 44 -5.74 -18.33 -3.22
C GLU A 44 -5.54 -17.23 -2.18
N VAL A 45 -5.89 -17.54 -0.94
CA VAL A 45 -5.64 -16.70 0.23
C VAL A 45 -4.96 -17.57 1.29
N ASP A 46 -3.91 -17.06 1.91
CA ASP A 46 -3.25 -17.78 3.00
C ASP A 46 -3.95 -17.61 4.35
N TYR A 47 -3.39 -18.21 5.40
CA TYR A 47 -3.98 -18.17 6.75
C TYR A 47 -3.96 -16.79 7.41
N TYR A 48 -3.11 -15.87 6.96
CA TYR A 48 -3.04 -14.49 7.48
C TYR A 48 -3.74 -13.49 6.58
N GLY A 49 -4.26 -13.94 5.42
CA GLY A 49 -5.04 -13.08 4.53
C GLY A 49 -4.31 -12.56 3.30
N THR A 50 -3.02 -12.89 3.10
CA THR A 50 -2.33 -12.59 1.85
C THR A 50 -3.04 -13.26 0.69
N ALA A 51 -3.56 -12.47 -0.24
CA ALA A 51 -4.26 -12.95 -1.43
C ALA A 51 -3.31 -12.96 -2.63
N TYR A 52 -3.43 -14.00 -3.47
CA TYR A 52 -2.65 -14.05 -4.70
C TYR A 52 -3.38 -14.75 -5.85
N GLY A 53 -3.31 -14.11 -7.02
CA GLY A 53 -3.77 -14.67 -8.28
C GLY A 53 -2.63 -15.36 -9.02
N MET A 54 -2.91 -16.46 -9.71
CA MET A 54 -1.90 -17.25 -10.42
C MET A 54 -2.25 -17.38 -11.90
N ILE A 55 -1.26 -17.18 -12.75
CA ILE A 55 -1.31 -17.49 -14.19
C ILE A 55 -0.24 -18.52 -14.48
N ASN A 56 -0.59 -19.62 -15.16
CA ASN A 56 0.30 -20.74 -15.47
C ASN A 56 1.00 -21.35 -14.22
N PRO A 57 0.27 -21.71 -13.14
CA PRO A 57 0.85 -22.11 -11.85
C PRO A 57 1.66 -23.42 -11.89
N LYS A 58 1.59 -24.19 -12.99
CA LYS A 58 2.33 -25.44 -13.15
C LYS A 58 3.76 -25.24 -13.66
N ALA A 59 4.12 -24.03 -14.09
CA ALA A 59 5.47 -23.76 -14.55
C ALA A 59 6.48 -23.78 -13.39
N GLU A 60 7.65 -24.35 -13.63
CA GLU A 60 8.72 -24.45 -12.61
C GLU A 60 9.33 -23.07 -12.30
N PHE A 61 9.59 -22.25 -13.33
CA PHE A 61 10.09 -20.90 -13.15
C PHE A 61 8.95 -19.99 -12.72
N LYS A 62 9.11 -19.30 -11.60
CA LYS A 62 8.07 -18.50 -10.96
C LYS A 62 8.49 -17.04 -10.86
N VAL A 63 7.59 -16.15 -11.21
CA VAL A 63 7.76 -14.70 -11.07
C VAL A 63 6.64 -14.19 -10.17
N VAL A 64 6.99 -13.37 -9.21
CA VAL A 64 6.03 -12.62 -8.38
C VAL A 64 5.99 -11.17 -8.84
N ILE A 65 4.79 -10.60 -8.96
CA ILE A 65 4.56 -9.15 -8.86
C ILE A 65 3.76 -8.92 -7.59
N GLU A 66 4.13 -7.90 -6.82
CA GLU A 66 3.66 -7.75 -5.45
C GLU A 66 3.37 -6.29 -5.09
N ALA A 67 2.38 -6.11 -4.21
CA ALA A 67 2.04 -4.89 -3.49
C ALA A 67 1.34 -5.27 -2.18
N HIS A 68 1.24 -4.32 -1.22
CA HIS A 68 0.53 -4.62 0.03
C HIS A 68 -0.90 -4.07 0.07
N ALA A 69 -1.74 -4.77 0.83
CA ALA A 69 -3.18 -4.55 0.94
C ALA A 69 -3.57 -3.77 2.17
N ASP A 70 -2.69 -3.72 3.16
CA ASP A 70 -2.96 -3.09 4.44
C ASP A 70 -2.76 -1.58 4.41
N GLU A 71 -3.31 -0.95 5.42
CA GLU A 71 -3.22 0.49 5.68
C GLU A 71 -2.95 0.76 7.15
N ILE A 72 -2.23 1.84 7.45
CA ILE A 72 -2.04 2.34 8.80
C ILE A 72 -3.37 2.64 9.49
N SER A 73 -3.42 2.46 10.80
CA SER A 73 -4.64 2.61 11.58
C SER A 73 -4.33 2.84 13.07
N TRP A 74 -5.34 2.75 13.91
CA TRP A 74 -5.22 2.83 15.36
C TRP A 74 -5.96 1.67 16.01
N TYR A 75 -5.56 1.33 17.24
CA TYR A 75 -6.32 0.45 18.13
C TYR A 75 -6.90 1.24 19.29
N VAL A 76 -8.11 0.86 19.72
CA VAL A 76 -8.59 1.22 21.06
C VAL A 76 -7.67 0.57 22.07
N ASN A 77 -7.02 1.39 22.92
CA ASN A 77 -6.08 0.92 23.92
C ASN A 77 -6.65 1.01 25.35
N TYR A 78 -7.34 2.09 25.67
CA TYR A 78 -7.93 2.33 26.98
C TYR A 78 -9.21 3.15 26.86
N ILE A 79 -10.22 2.80 27.66
CA ILE A 79 -11.49 3.52 27.76
C ILE A 79 -11.60 4.07 29.18
N THR A 80 -11.78 5.38 29.30
CA THR A 80 -11.89 6.06 30.58
C THR A 80 -13.30 5.88 31.18
N ASP A 81 -13.45 6.10 32.49
CA ASP A 81 -14.75 6.00 33.17
C ASP A 81 -15.77 7.01 32.67
N ASP A 82 -15.32 8.14 32.10
CA ASP A 82 -16.13 9.20 31.46
C ASP A 82 -16.28 9.02 29.93
N GLY A 83 -16.01 7.84 29.39
CA GLY A 83 -16.33 7.44 28.01
C GLY A 83 -15.34 7.89 26.94
N LEU A 84 -14.18 8.46 27.29
CA LEU A 84 -13.15 8.81 26.31
C LEU A 84 -12.28 7.61 25.97
N ILE A 85 -11.78 7.56 24.73
CA ILE A 85 -11.01 6.44 24.20
C ILE A 85 -9.58 6.88 23.87
N TYR A 86 -8.59 6.28 24.53
CA TYR A 86 -7.19 6.43 24.20
C TYR A 86 -6.74 5.35 23.23
N VAL A 87 -5.78 5.68 22.37
CA VAL A 87 -5.39 4.84 21.23
C VAL A 87 -3.90 4.51 21.25
N ILE A 88 -3.55 3.42 20.53
CA ILE A 88 -2.17 3.14 20.12
C ILE A 88 -2.11 3.03 18.60
N ARG A 89 -0.92 3.25 18.03
CA ARG A 89 -0.67 3.13 16.60
C ARG A 89 -0.76 1.67 16.13
N ASN A 90 -1.24 1.50 14.92
CA ASN A 90 -1.09 0.30 14.13
C ASN A 90 -0.42 0.71 12.82
N GLY A 91 0.87 0.41 12.67
CA GLY A 91 1.71 0.99 11.62
C GLY A 91 2.14 2.44 11.90
N GLY A 92 2.44 3.17 10.84
CA GLY A 92 3.01 4.51 10.87
C GLY A 92 2.02 5.67 11.09
N SER A 93 0.90 5.44 11.78
CA SER A 93 -0.11 6.49 12.04
C SER A 93 0.45 7.71 12.75
N ASP A 94 0.15 8.92 12.25
CA ASP A 94 0.69 10.18 12.76
C ASP A 94 -0.26 10.83 13.78
N GLN A 95 0.16 10.88 15.05
CA GLN A 95 -0.60 11.54 16.10
C GLN A 95 -0.71 13.06 15.95
N VAL A 96 0.20 13.69 15.17
CA VAL A 96 0.20 15.15 15.02
C VAL A 96 -0.98 15.61 14.17
N ILE A 97 -1.41 14.81 13.20
CA ILE A 97 -2.56 15.13 12.34
C ILE A 97 -3.88 14.56 12.86
N ALA A 98 -3.86 13.75 13.93
CA ALA A 98 -5.06 13.11 14.47
C ALA A 98 -6.09 14.10 15.04
N PRO A 99 -5.73 15.16 15.80
CA PRO A 99 -6.69 16.10 16.34
C PRO A 99 -7.63 16.70 15.28
N SER A 100 -8.91 16.79 15.64
CA SER A 100 -9.99 17.30 14.77
C SER A 100 -10.39 16.41 13.60
N LYS A 101 -9.89 15.17 13.55
CA LYS A 101 -10.30 14.19 12.53
C LYS A 101 -11.50 13.36 13.00
N VAL A 102 -12.41 13.08 12.07
CA VAL A 102 -13.46 12.06 12.24
C VAL A 102 -12.81 10.68 12.06
N VAL A 103 -13.33 9.69 12.77
CA VAL A 103 -12.87 8.29 12.65
C VAL A 103 -14.04 7.30 12.60
N ASN A 104 -13.74 6.14 12.06
CA ASN A 104 -14.59 4.94 12.13
C ASN A 104 -13.98 3.98 13.14
N ILE A 105 -14.72 3.66 14.20
CA ILE A 105 -14.35 2.64 15.19
C ILE A 105 -15.06 1.35 14.79
N HIS A 106 -14.31 0.30 14.49
CA HIS A 106 -14.86 -0.99 14.02
C HIS A 106 -15.18 -1.88 15.23
N GLY A 107 -16.35 -1.65 15.81
CA GLY A 107 -16.85 -2.38 16.96
C GLY A 107 -17.59 -3.66 16.59
N LYS A 108 -17.89 -4.48 17.61
CA LYS A 108 -18.61 -5.78 17.48
C LYS A 108 -20.00 -5.67 16.87
N LYS A 109 -20.67 -4.52 17.04
CA LYS A 109 -22.03 -4.25 16.57
C LYS A 109 -22.06 -3.46 15.24
N GLY A 110 -20.90 -3.21 14.65
CA GLY A 110 -20.72 -2.40 13.42
C GLY A 110 -19.79 -1.23 13.62
N VAL A 111 -19.78 -0.33 12.66
CA VAL A 111 -18.94 0.85 12.68
C VAL A 111 -19.59 1.98 13.47
N VAL A 112 -18.89 2.51 14.45
CA VAL A 112 -19.29 3.68 15.25
C VAL A 112 -18.43 4.88 14.83
N LYS A 113 -19.07 6.03 14.61
CA LYS A 113 -18.34 7.28 14.37
C LYS A 113 -17.77 7.83 15.67
N GLY A 114 -16.56 8.33 15.61
CA GLY A 114 -15.93 9.10 16.68
C GLY A 114 -15.16 10.30 16.13
N VAL A 115 -14.66 11.13 17.01
CA VAL A 115 -13.82 12.28 16.65
C VAL A 115 -12.59 12.32 17.55
N PHE A 116 -11.42 12.57 16.98
CA PHE A 116 -10.26 12.95 17.78
C PHE A 116 -10.50 14.36 18.34
N GLY A 117 -10.78 14.45 19.65
CA GLY A 117 -10.97 15.69 20.35
C GLY A 117 -9.66 16.48 20.49
N TRP A 118 -9.78 17.80 20.60
CA TRP A 118 -8.66 18.67 20.95
C TRP A 118 -9.17 19.93 21.64
N PRO A 119 -8.49 20.46 22.69
CA PRO A 119 -8.92 21.67 23.36
C PRO A 119 -9.03 22.84 22.39
N ALA A 120 -10.06 23.68 22.57
CA ALA A 120 -10.26 24.88 21.76
C ALA A 120 -9.08 25.85 21.90
N ILE A 121 -8.77 26.60 20.85
CA ILE A 121 -7.65 27.56 20.85
C ILE A 121 -7.72 28.55 22.01
N HIS A 122 -8.93 28.94 22.43
CA HIS A 122 -9.15 29.90 23.55
C HIS A 122 -8.81 29.31 24.93
N THR A 123 -8.75 27.97 25.07
CA THR A 123 -8.47 27.27 26.32
C THR A 123 -7.03 26.77 26.40
N ARG A 124 -6.27 26.88 25.31
CA ARG A 124 -4.87 26.50 25.27
C ARG A 124 -3.99 27.65 25.77
N ALA A 125 -3.04 27.34 26.64
CA ALA A 125 -2.18 28.36 27.26
C ALA A 125 -1.21 28.97 26.22
N ASN A 126 -1.11 30.30 26.20
CA ASN A 126 -0.38 31.08 25.20
C ASN A 126 1.13 30.83 25.06
N GLN A 127 1.76 30.07 25.96
CA GLN A 127 3.22 29.88 25.96
C GLN A 127 3.70 28.42 25.92
N ASN A 128 2.80 27.45 26.12
CA ASN A 128 3.09 26.02 26.06
C ASN A 128 1.92 25.30 25.38
N GLU A 129 1.73 25.55 24.10
CA GLU A 129 0.70 24.82 23.36
C GLU A 129 1.07 23.32 23.34
N PRO A 130 0.16 22.43 23.79
CA PRO A 130 0.46 21.02 23.83
C PRO A 130 0.62 20.48 22.41
N THR A 131 1.72 19.81 22.16
CA THR A 131 1.90 19.05 20.91
C THR A 131 1.11 17.74 21.02
N PRO A 132 0.37 17.33 19.99
CA PRO A 132 -0.30 16.03 19.97
C PRO A 132 0.69 14.87 20.16
N LYS A 133 0.42 14.02 21.15
CA LYS A 133 1.19 12.81 21.51
C LYS A 133 0.23 11.68 21.80
N LEU A 134 0.71 10.45 21.80
CA LEU A 134 -0.12 9.26 22.08
C LEU A 134 -0.78 9.30 23.46
N ASP A 135 -0.15 9.97 24.42
CA ASP A 135 -0.64 10.09 25.80
C ASP A 135 -1.66 11.22 26.01
N ASN A 136 -1.86 12.09 25.00
CA ASN A 136 -2.78 13.22 25.13
C ASN A 136 -3.80 13.34 23.99
N ILE A 137 -3.76 12.48 22.96
CA ILE A 137 -4.83 12.40 21.97
C ILE A 137 -5.88 11.38 22.43
N PHE A 138 -7.14 11.68 22.19
CA PHE A 138 -8.26 10.83 22.58
C PHE A 138 -9.40 10.94 21.57
N ILE A 139 -10.25 9.92 21.54
CA ILE A 139 -11.45 9.89 20.72
C ILE A 139 -12.66 10.02 21.62
N ASP A 140 -13.60 10.84 21.19
CA ASP A 140 -14.94 10.98 21.72
C ASP A 140 -15.92 10.34 20.73
N CYS A 141 -16.73 9.38 21.19
CA CYS A 141 -17.78 8.72 20.40
C CYS A 141 -19.19 9.12 20.88
N GLY A 142 -19.32 10.15 21.73
CA GLY A 142 -20.58 10.66 22.27
C GLY A 142 -21.10 9.91 23.51
N ALA A 143 -20.33 8.94 24.02
CA ALA A 143 -20.62 8.25 25.27
C ALA A 143 -20.12 9.08 26.46
N THR A 144 -20.79 8.94 27.60
CA THR A 144 -20.47 9.67 28.86
C THR A 144 -19.99 8.75 29.96
N THR A 145 -20.01 7.43 29.73
CA THR A 145 -19.46 6.42 30.61
C THR A 145 -18.80 5.29 29.82
N LYS A 146 -17.94 4.55 30.48
CA LYS A 146 -17.31 3.36 29.89
C LYS A 146 -18.32 2.31 29.45
N GLU A 147 -19.37 2.10 30.25
CA GLU A 147 -20.45 1.16 29.96
C GLU A 147 -21.19 1.53 28.65
N GLU A 148 -21.46 2.81 28.44
CA GLU A 148 -22.07 3.30 27.19
C GLU A 148 -21.16 3.02 25.96
N VAL A 149 -19.84 3.19 26.09
CA VAL A 149 -18.87 2.82 25.02
C VAL A 149 -18.93 1.32 24.73
N GLU A 150 -18.95 0.48 25.76
CA GLU A 150 -19.06 -0.98 25.64
C GLU A 150 -20.42 -1.41 25.05
N GLU A 151 -21.51 -0.70 25.39
CA GLU A 151 -22.83 -0.92 24.80
C GLU A 151 -22.88 -0.61 23.29
N LEU A 152 -22.05 0.32 22.79
CA LEU A 152 -21.87 0.55 21.36
C LEU A 152 -21.12 -0.60 20.66
N GLY A 153 -20.59 -1.56 21.41
CA GLY A 153 -19.80 -2.70 20.91
C GLY A 153 -18.31 -2.38 20.76
N ILE A 154 -17.85 -1.27 21.35
CA ILE A 154 -16.45 -0.87 21.33
C ILE A 154 -15.73 -1.51 22.54
N HIS A 155 -14.56 -2.05 22.33
CA HIS A 155 -13.71 -2.63 23.37
C HIS A 155 -12.23 -2.39 23.03
N VAL A 156 -11.35 -2.61 24.00
CA VAL A 156 -9.90 -2.60 23.76
C VAL A 156 -9.54 -3.61 22.67
N GLY A 157 -8.78 -3.15 21.67
CA GLY A 157 -8.42 -3.92 20.47
C GLY A 157 -9.33 -3.68 19.25
N CYS A 158 -10.41 -2.90 19.36
CA CYS A 158 -11.14 -2.44 18.18
C CYS A 158 -10.25 -1.59 17.28
N MET A 159 -10.33 -1.84 15.96
CA MET A 159 -9.62 -1.08 14.94
C MET A 159 -10.29 0.28 14.72
N ILE A 160 -9.48 1.26 14.36
CA ILE A 160 -9.95 2.62 14.07
C ILE A 160 -9.30 3.10 12.77
N THR A 161 -10.12 3.52 11.81
CA THR A 161 -9.66 4.07 10.53
C THR A 161 -10.22 5.47 10.29
N TYR A 162 -9.59 6.21 9.41
CA TYR A 162 -10.18 7.46 8.91
C TYR A 162 -11.25 7.16 7.86
N PRO A 163 -12.34 7.95 7.79
CA PRO A 163 -13.42 7.76 6.80
C PRO A 163 -13.18 8.53 5.50
N ASP A 164 -12.03 9.17 5.32
CA ASP A 164 -11.78 10.02 4.16
C ASP A 164 -11.89 9.21 2.87
N GLU A 165 -12.71 9.69 1.95
CA GLU A 165 -13.12 8.98 0.75
C GLU A 165 -12.23 9.33 -0.45
N PHE A 166 -12.22 8.41 -1.43
CA PHE A 166 -11.55 8.61 -2.70
C PHE A 166 -12.22 9.70 -3.54
N PHE A 167 -11.39 10.58 -4.11
CA PHE A 167 -11.83 11.54 -5.12
C PHE A 167 -10.71 11.88 -6.12
N GLU A 168 -11.12 12.47 -7.23
CA GLU A 168 -10.20 12.97 -8.24
C GLU A 168 -9.98 14.46 -8.06
N LEU A 169 -8.70 14.89 -8.05
CA LEU A 169 -8.33 16.30 -7.97
C LEU A 169 -7.83 16.78 -9.31
N ASN A 170 -8.53 17.79 -9.87
CA ASN A 170 -8.17 18.47 -11.11
C ASN A 170 -7.95 17.51 -12.30
N ASP A 171 -8.77 16.46 -12.40
CA ASP A 171 -8.71 15.39 -13.43
C ASP A 171 -7.34 14.69 -13.58
N ARG A 172 -6.38 15.08 -12.76
CA ARG A 172 -4.99 14.63 -12.85
C ARG A 172 -4.59 13.67 -11.74
N TYR A 173 -5.07 13.91 -10.53
CA TYR A 173 -4.63 13.18 -9.36
C TYR A 173 -5.74 12.31 -8.78
N PHE A 174 -5.37 11.16 -8.26
CA PHE A 174 -6.17 10.43 -7.29
C PHE A 174 -5.79 10.87 -5.89
N VAL A 175 -6.79 11.09 -5.05
CA VAL A 175 -6.61 11.47 -3.64
C VAL A 175 -7.45 10.55 -2.77
N CYS A 176 -6.82 9.99 -1.76
CA CYS A 176 -7.46 9.18 -0.73
C CYS A 176 -6.47 8.97 0.43
N ARG A 177 -6.95 8.49 1.57
CA ARG A 177 -6.08 7.78 2.50
C ARG A 177 -5.67 6.43 1.87
N ALA A 178 -4.61 5.81 2.37
CA ALA A 178 -4.20 4.45 2.00
C ALA A 178 -3.98 4.21 0.50
N LEU A 179 -3.57 5.24 -0.27
CA LEU A 179 -2.96 5.01 -1.57
C LEU A 179 -1.65 4.22 -1.42
N ASP A 180 -1.01 4.39 -0.27
CA ASP A 180 0.00 3.53 0.32
C ASP A 180 -0.66 2.29 0.95
N ASN A 181 -0.51 1.07 0.41
CA ASN A 181 -0.08 0.78 -0.98
C ASN A 181 -1.22 0.06 -1.72
N ARG A 182 -2.44 0.41 -1.40
CA ARG A 182 -3.64 -0.13 -2.07
C ARG A 182 -3.69 0.28 -3.54
N MET A 183 -3.01 1.39 -3.90
CA MET A 183 -2.81 1.74 -5.29
C MET A 183 -1.91 0.71 -6.00
N GLY A 184 -0.91 0.18 -5.32
CA GLY A 184 -0.09 -0.94 -5.79
C GLY A 184 -0.94 -2.18 -6.05
N GLY A 185 -1.79 -2.56 -5.09
CA GLY A 185 -2.75 -3.66 -5.25
C GLY A 185 -3.64 -3.50 -6.49
N PHE A 186 -4.12 -2.28 -6.76
CA PHE A 186 -4.83 -1.95 -8.00
C PHE A 186 -3.93 -2.13 -9.22
N MET A 187 -2.71 -1.61 -9.20
CA MET A 187 -1.80 -1.65 -10.35
C MET A 187 -1.46 -3.09 -10.78
N ILE A 188 -1.16 -3.97 -9.83
CA ILE A 188 -0.84 -5.38 -10.15
C ILE A 188 -2.07 -6.16 -10.65
N ALA A 189 -3.26 -5.84 -10.16
CA ALA A 189 -4.51 -6.42 -10.67
C ALA A 189 -4.79 -5.98 -12.12
N GLU A 190 -4.52 -4.71 -12.45
CA GLU A 190 -4.62 -4.19 -13.82
C GLU A 190 -3.61 -4.85 -14.78
N VAL A 191 -2.42 -5.20 -14.30
CA VAL A 191 -1.46 -6.00 -15.11
C VAL A 191 -2.06 -7.36 -15.45
N ALA A 192 -2.70 -8.06 -14.51
CA ALA A 192 -3.39 -9.33 -14.78
C ALA A 192 -4.50 -9.17 -15.83
N ARG A 193 -5.33 -8.12 -15.67
CA ARG A 193 -6.38 -7.80 -16.66
C ARG A 193 -5.80 -7.58 -18.06
N MET A 194 -4.73 -6.77 -18.17
CA MET A 194 -4.07 -6.51 -19.46
C MET A 194 -3.49 -7.78 -20.11
N LEU A 195 -2.87 -8.66 -19.33
CA LEU A 195 -2.37 -9.94 -19.82
C LEU A 195 -3.50 -10.79 -20.39
N LYS A 196 -4.62 -10.90 -19.70
CA LYS A 196 -5.80 -11.66 -20.13
C LYS A 196 -6.41 -11.10 -21.39
N GLU A 197 -6.70 -9.80 -21.41
CA GLU A 197 -7.35 -9.14 -22.56
C GLU A 197 -6.48 -9.17 -23.81
N ASN A 198 -5.18 -8.96 -23.69
CA ASN A 198 -4.24 -9.05 -24.78
C ASN A 198 -3.84 -10.49 -25.13
N LYS A 199 -4.48 -11.50 -24.51
CA LYS A 199 -4.25 -12.93 -24.74
C LYS A 199 -2.76 -13.31 -24.66
N LYS A 200 -2.01 -12.69 -23.74
CA LYS A 200 -0.58 -12.97 -23.57
C LYS A 200 -0.38 -14.26 -22.79
N LYS A 201 0.49 -15.11 -23.33
CA LYS A 201 0.95 -16.34 -22.65
C LYS A 201 2.35 -16.10 -22.10
N LEU A 202 2.55 -16.37 -20.83
CA LEU A 202 3.84 -16.26 -20.16
C LEU A 202 4.51 -17.63 -20.11
N PRO A 203 5.83 -17.74 -20.36
CA PRO A 203 6.55 -19.00 -20.31
C PRO A 203 6.91 -19.44 -18.88
N PHE A 204 6.38 -18.77 -17.87
CA PHE A 204 6.60 -18.99 -16.45
C PHE A 204 5.28 -18.88 -15.67
N GLY A 205 5.31 -19.32 -14.42
CA GLY A 205 4.21 -19.10 -13.48
C GLY A 205 4.27 -17.68 -12.94
N LEU A 206 3.23 -16.89 -13.19
CA LEU A 206 3.09 -15.55 -12.60
C LEU A 206 2.21 -15.63 -11.37
N TYR A 207 2.70 -15.09 -10.26
CA TYR A 207 1.99 -14.91 -9.01
C TYR A 207 1.80 -13.41 -8.77
N ILE A 208 0.56 -12.98 -8.72
CA ILE A 208 0.16 -11.59 -8.47
C ILE A 208 -0.27 -11.55 -7.01
N THR A 209 0.54 -10.96 -6.16
CA THR A 209 0.43 -11.08 -4.70
C THR A 209 0.06 -9.75 -4.08
N ASN A 210 -1.02 -9.73 -3.31
CA ASN A 210 -1.46 -8.59 -2.52
C ASN A 210 -1.22 -8.94 -1.05
N SER A 211 -0.06 -8.57 -0.51
CA SER A 211 0.43 -8.97 0.81
C SER A 211 -0.30 -8.24 1.93
N VAL A 212 -0.31 -8.82 3.13
CA VAL A 212 -0.86 -8.21 4.35
C VAL A 212 0.27 -7.77 5.28
N GLN A 213 -0.03 -6.85 6.20
CA GLN A 213 0.85 -6.50 7.32
C GLN A 213 2.25 -6.01 6.90
N GLU A 214 2.33 -5.28 5.79
CA GLU A 214 3.56 -4.58 5.39
C GLU A 214 3.93 -3.54 6.44
N GLU A 215 2.95 -2.71 6.84
CA GLU A 215 3.05 -1.53 7.70
C GLU A 215 3.59 -1.80 9.13
N ILE A 216 3.65 -3.06 9.52
CA ILE A 216 4.18 -3.51 10.82
C ILE A 216 5.42 -4.40 10.68
N GLY A 217 6.05 -4.41 9.49
CA GLY A 217 7.34 -5.07 9.23
C GLY A 217 7.30 -6.19 8.22
N LEU A 218 6.65 -6.01 7.06
CA LEU A 218 6.77 -6.84 5.85
C LEU A 218 6.29 -8.30 6.03
N ARG A 219 5.34 -8.57 6.96
CA ARG A 219 5.04 -9.94 7.42
C ARG A 219 4.41 -10.81 6.34
N GLY A 220 3.49 -10.27 5.56
CA GLY A 220 2.84 -11.00 4.46
C GLY A 220 3.84 -11.39 3.38
N ALA A 221 4.72 -10.47 3.01
CA ALA A 221 5.76 -10.72 2.02
C ALA A 221 6.77 -11.79 2.48
N GLU A 222 7.20 -11.76 3.75
CA GLU A 222 8.04 -12.82 4.32
C GLU A 222 7.38 -14.20 4.18
N MET A 223 6.11 -14.33 4.61
CA MET A 223 5.36 -15.59 4.56
C MET A 223 5.14 -16.08 3.12
N ILE A 224 4.76 -15.17 2.21
CA ILE A 224 4.44 -15.56 0.84
C ILE A 224 5.70 -15.86 0.02
N ALA A 225 6.82 -15.18 0.27
CA ALA A 225 8.10 -15.48 -0.34
C ALA A 225 8.55 -16.92 -0.05
N GLU A 226 8.42 -17.34 1.22
CA GLU A 226 8.71 -18.72 1.65
C GLU A 226 7.75 -19.75 1.03
N ARG A 227 6.48 -19.39 0.88
CA ARG A 227 5.46 -20.29 0.32
C ARG A 227 5.62 -20.49 -1.19
N ILE A 228 5.82 -19.41 -1.96
CA ILE A 228 5.91 -19.46 -3.43
C ILE A 228 7.30 -19.89 -3.87
N LYS A 229 8.35 -19.39 -3.19
CA LYS A 229 9.78 -19.55 -3.57
C LYS A 229 10.01 -19.10 -5.02
N PRO A 230 9.80 -17.82 -5.34
CA PRO A 230 9.89 -17.33 -6.70
C PRO A 230 11.37 -17.23 -7.16
N ASN A 231 11.58 -17.24 -8.46
CA ASN A 231 12.87 -17.00 -9.08
C ASN A 231 13.15 -15.50 -9.30
N ILE A 232 12.09 -14.69 -9.39
CA ILE A 232 12.14 -13.24 -9.51
C ILE A 232 10.96 -12.65 -8.75
N ALA A 233 11.19 -11.54 -8.03
CA ALA A 233 10.14 -10.70 -7.47
C ALA A 233 10.24 -9.26 -8.00
N ILE A 234 9.12 -8.69 -8.43
CA ILE A 234 8.98 -7.27 -8.79
C ILE A 234 7.95 -6.69 -7.85
N VAL A 235 8.40 -5.90 -6.90
CA VAL A 235 7.56 -5.24 -5.90
C VAL A 235 7.21 -3.84 -6.41
N THR A 236 5.98 -3.43 -6.22
CA THR A 236 5.57 -2.04 -6.41
C THR A 236 5.08 -1.48 -5.10
N ASP A 237 5.57 -0.32 -4.76
CA ASP A 237 5.25 0.40 -3.54
C ASP A 237 5.19 1.90 -3.83
N VAL A 238 5.08 2.74 -2.81
CA VAL A 238 5.10 4.19 -2.94
C VAL A 238 6.47 4.78 -2.57
N THR A 239 6.70 6.04 -2.90
CA THR A 239 7.85 6.83 -2.45
C THR A 239 7.48 8.31 -2.39
N HIS A 240 8.23 9.09 -1.62
CA HIS A 240 7.92 10.51 -1.41
C HIS A 240 8.05 11.35 -2.68
N ASP A 241 7.04 12.17 -2.98
CA ASP A 241 7.21 13.34 -3.87
C ASP A 241 7.96 14.43 -3.11
N THR A 242 9.23 14.61 -3.44
CA THR A 242 10.12 15.55 -2.76
C THR A 242 9.92 17.01 -3.21
N THR A 243 8.91 17.29 -4.03
CA THR A 243 8.46 18.66 -4.30
C THR A 243 7.53 19.18 -3.21
N THR A 244 7.09 18.33 -2.29
CA THR A 244 6.32 18.74 -1.11
C THR A 244 7.15 19.75 -0.29
N PRO A 245 6.57 20.91 0.06
CA PRO A 245 7.27 21.88 0.90
C PRO A 245 7.82 21.26 2.18
N MET A 246 8.98 21.72 2.64
CA MET A 246 9.75 21.23 3.81
C MET A 246 10.51 19.91 3.59
N ILE A 247 10.37 19.22 2.47
CA ILE A 247 11.24 18.08 2.15
C ILE A 247 12.56 18.55 1.54
N GLU A 248 13.66 18.12 2.13
CA GLU A 248 15.01 18.49 1.67
C GLU A 248 15.52 17.53 0.60
N LYS A 249 15.49 17.94 -0.66
CA LYS A 249 15.89 17.12 -1.83
C LYS A 249 17.31 16.58 -1.77
N LYS A 250 18.25 17.31 -1.15
CA LYS A 250 19.63 16.83 -1.02
C LYS A 250 19.73 15.58 -0.13
N LYS A 251 18.76 15.41 0.76
CA LYS A 251 18.72 14.30 1.70
C LYS A 251 17.81 13.18 1.20
N GLU A 252 16.62 13.52 0.69
CA GLU A 252 15.58 12.56 0.33
C GLU A 252 15.56 12.21 -1.18
N GLY A 253 16.40 12.87 -2.01
CA GLY A 253 16.41 12.70 -3.47
C GLY A 253 15.51 13.71 -4.20
N ASP A 254 15.37 13.57 -5.53
CA ASP A 254 14.55 14.46 -6.37
C ASP A 254 13.55 13.64 -7.18
N GLN A 255 12.52 13.18 -6.53
CA GLN A 255 11.40 12.44 -7.13
C GLN A 255 10.13 13.29 -7.09
N LYS A 256 9.28 13.14 -8.10
CA LYS A 256 8.03 13.93 -8.18
C LYS A 256 6.93 13.21 -8.93
N CYS A 257 5.70 13.45 -8.53
CA CYS A 257 4.50 13.04 -9.25
C CYS A 257 4.45 13.61 -10.68
N GLY A 258 4.04 12.80 -11.64
CA GLY A 258 3.93 13.15 -13.05
C GLY A 258 5.22 13.00 -13.86
N ALA A 259 6.31 12.53 -13.25
CA ALA A 259 7.59 12.28 -13.93
C ALA A 259 7.86 10.79 -14.21
N GLY A 260 6.90 9.93 -13.92
CA GLY A 260 6.98 8.49 -14.13
C GLY A 260 7.41 7.71 -12.89
N PRO A 261 7.35 6.36 -12.96
CA PRO A 261 7.77 5.46 -11.90
C PRO A 261 9.20 5.73 -11.41
N VAL A 262 9.46 5.46 -10.14
CA VAL A 262 10.79 5.55 -9.54
C VAL A 262 11.37 4.16 -9.42
N ILE A 263 12.54 3.94 -10.05
CA ILE A 263 13.27 2.67 -10.00
C ILE A 263 14.35 2.77 -8.93
N ALA A 264 14.31 1.89 -7.95
CA ALA A 264 15.20 1.93 -6.80
C ALA A 264 16.58 1.31 -7.10
N TYR A 265 17.60 1.92 -6.53
CA TYR A 265 18.97 1.40 -6.40
C TYR A 265 19.22 1.16 -4.92
N ALA A 266 19.19 -0.10 -4.50
CA ALA A 266 19.34 -0.51 -3.10
C ALA A 266 20.07 -1.85 -3.00
N PRO A 267 20.64 -2.21 -1.84
CA PRO A 267 21.24 -3.54 -1.64
C PRO A 267 20.27 -4.70 -1.89
N ALA A 268 18.99 -4.56 -1.56
CA ALA A 268 17.93 -5.54 -1.82
C ALA A 268 17.54 -5.63 -3.31
N VAL A 269 17.89 -4.64 -4.13
CA VAL A 269 17.52 -4.59 -5.54
C VAL A 269 18.58 -5.26 -6.40
N HIS A 270 18.19 -6.36 -7.05
CA HIS A 270 19.06 -7.13 -7.92
C HIS A 270 19.36 -6.39 -9.23
N HIS A 271 20.63 -6.16 -9.53
CA HIS A 271 21.06 -5.33 -10.66
C HIS A 271 20.48 -5.78 -12.00
N LYS A 272 20.56 -7.07 -12.33
CA LYS A 272 20.06 -7.59 -13.61
C LYS A 272 18.53 -7.46 -13.76
N VAL A 273 17.78 -7.59 -12.66
CA VAL A 273 16.32 -7.39 -12.70
C VAL A 273 15.99 -5.90 -12.87
N ARG A 274 16.65 -5.02 -12.12
CA ARG A 274 16.52 -3.57 -12.26
C ARG A 274 16.87 -3.11 -13.67
N ASP A 275 17.98 -3.56 -14.21
CA ASP A 275 18.45 -3.14 -15.54
C ASP A 275 17.49 -3.61 -16.64
N LEU A 276 16.91 -4.81 -16.51
CA LEU A 276 15.82 -5.28 -17.39
C LEU A 276 14.60 -4.34 -17.35
N ILE A 277 14.23 -3.85 -16.15
CA ILE A 277 13.13 -2.88 -15.98
C ILE A 277 13.46 -1.56 -16.67
N ILE A 278 14.69 -1.04 -16.47
CA ILE A 278 15.16 0.20 -17.10
C ILE A 278 15.16 0.08 -18.63
N GLU A 279 15.77 -0.97 -19.18
CA GLU A 279 15.77 -1.23 -20.62
C GLU A 279 14.36 -1.34 -21.18
N THR A 280 13.44 -1.94 -20.41
CA THR A 280 12.03 -2.04 -20.80
C THR A 280 11.37 -0.66 -20.83
N ALA A 281 11.62 0.18 -19.84
CA ALA A 281 11.11 1.55 -19.81
C ALA A 281 11.61 2.36 -21.01
N GLU A 282 12.92 2.33 -21.28
CA GLU A 282 13.55 3.04 -22.40
C GLU A 282 12.99 2.56 -23.75
N ARG A 283 12.91 1.25 -23.98
CA ARG A 283 12.40 0.64 -25.21
C ARG A 283 10.95 0.98 -25.50
N ASN A 284 10.14 1.18 -24.45
CA ASN A 284 8.73 1.52 -24.55
C ASN A 284 8.43 3.02 -24.37
N ASN A 285 9.44 3.87 -24.30
CA ASN A 285 9.33 5.32 -24.09
C ASN A 285 8.50 5.65 -22.81
N ILE A 286 8.65 4.86 -21.76
CA ILE A 286 8.04 5.12 -20.46
C ILE A 286 9.02 5.98 -19.66
N PRO A 287 8.64 7.20 -19.26
CA PRO A 287 9.51 8.04 -18.45
C PRO A 287 9.69 7.38 -17.08
N PHE A 288 10.87 7.54 -16.49
CA PHE A 288 11.15 7.02 -15.15
C PHE A 288 12.16 7.88 -14.42
N GLN A 289 12.17 7.75 -13.12
CA GLN A 289 13.08 8.41 -12.20
C GLN A 289 13.94 7.37 -11.48
N ARG A 290 14.99 7.80 -10.79
CA ARG A 290 15.88 6.93 -10.02
C ARG A 290 15.95 7.40 -8.58
N ALA A 291 15.93 6.46 -7.63
CA ALA A 291 16.17 6.71 -6.22
C ALA A 291 17.25 5.78 -5.67
N ALA A 292 17.99 6.24 -4.68
CA ALA A 292 19.00 5.44 -4.00
C ALA A 292 18.61 5.21 -2.54
N CYS A 293 18.69 3.96 -2.10
CA CYS A 293 18.47 3.55 -0.71
C CYS A 293 19.72 2.85 -0.20
N SER A 294 20.32 3.35 0.88
CA SER A 294 21.64 2.88 1.32
C SER A 294 21.63 1.59 2.17
N ARG A 295 20.50 1.23 2.76
CA ARG A 295 20.37 0.06 3.65
C ARG A 295 19.17 -0.80 3.28
N ALA A 296 17.98 -0.36 3.65
CA ALA A 296 16.71 -1.00 3.36
C ALA A 296 15.90 -0.15 2.38
N THR A 297 15.02 -0.76 1.63
CA THR A 297 14.05 -0.05 0.81
C THR A 297 12.88 0.45 1.66
N GLY A 298 12.64 -0.19 2.82
CA GLY A 298 11.48 0.05 3.67
C GLY A 298 10.18 -0.46 3.05
N THR A 299 10.28 -1.47 2.16
CA THR A 299 9.17 -2.06 1.42
C THR A 299 9.27 -3.58 1.42
N ASP A 300 8.25 -4.27 0.98
CA ASP A 300 8.22 -5.73 0.83
C ASP A 300 9.35 -6.30 -0.07
N THR A 301 10.04 -5.44 -0.83
CA THR A 301 11.25 -5.83 -1.59
C THR A 301 12.32 -6.43 -0.68
N ASP A 302 12.51 -5.88 0.52
CA ASP A 302 13.51 -6.38 1.46
C ASP A 302 13.16 -7.80 1.95
N ALA A 303 11.88 -8.07 2.20
CA ALA A 303 11.42 -9.40 2.60
C ALA A 303 11.65 -10.45 1.50
N PHE A 304 11.32 -10.13 0.25
CA PHE A 304 11.60 -11.03 -0.87
C PHE A 304 13.10 -11.23 -1.07
N ALA A 305 13.88 -10.15 -1.13
CA ALA A 305 15.32 -10.20 -1.43
C ALA A 305 16.10 -11.09 -0.47
N TYR A 306 15.72 -11.09 0.81
CA TYR A 306 16.45 -11.81 1.85
C TYR A 306 15.81 -13.14 2.27
N SER A 307 14.76 -13.59 1.58
CA SER A 307 14.15 -14.91 1.77
C SER A 307 14.78 -16.00 0.89
N ASN A 308 14.60 -17.26 1.28
CA ASN A 308 14.98 -18.45 0.50
C ASN A 308 16.45 -18.46 0.00
N GLY A 309 17.37 -17.85 0.73
CA GLY A 309 18.78 -17.76 0.31
C GLY A 309 19.05 -16.67 -0.74
N GLY A 310 18.11 -15.79 -0.97
CA GLY A 310 18.19 -14.63 -1.87
C GLY A 310 17.32 -14.77 -3.12
N ILE A 311 16.23 -14.01 -3.17
CA ILE A 311 15.37 -13.92 -4.36
C ILE A 311 15.76 -12.66 -5.14
N PRO A 312 16.17 -12.77 -6.42
CA PRO A 312 16.39 -11.62 -7.28
C PRO A 312 15.17 -10.71 -7.35
N SER A 313 15.22 -9.57 -6.65
CA SER A 313 14.09 -8.68 -6.44
C SER A 313 14.36 -7.29 -7.02
N ALA A 314 13.31 -6.58 -7.41
CA ALA A 314 13.38 -5.19 -7.81
C ALA A 314 12.16 -4.41 -7.31
N LEU A 315 12.35 -3.10 -7.11
CA LEU A 315 11.33 -2.17 -6.65
C LEU A 315 11.03 -1.11 -7.71
N ILE A 316 9.74 -0.93 -8.01
CA ILE A 316 9.19 0.12 -8.83
C ILE A 316 8.23 0.93 -7.96
N SER A 317 8.63 2.15 -7.56
CA SER A 317 7.82 2.94 -6.65
C SER A 317 6.98 3.99 -7.38
N LEU A 318 5.77 4.21 -6.85
CA LEU A 318 4.85 5.27 -7.27
C LEU A 318 5.13 6.54 -6.47
N PRO A 319 5.50 7.67 -7.10
CA PRO A 319 5.61 8.93 -6.39
C PRO A 319 4.29 9.32 -5.74
N LEU A 320 4.32 9.64 -4.44
CA LEU A 320 3.15 9.93 -3.63
C LEU A 320 3.42 11.16 -2.74
N ARG A 321 2.43 12.04 -2.63
CA ARG A 321 2.44 13.17 -1.71
C ARG A 321 1.69 12.83 -0.44
N TYR A 322 2.19 13.38 0.68
CA TYR A 322 1.48 13.34 1.97
C TYR A 322 1.27 11.92 2.50
N MET A 323 2.28 11.06 2.31
CA MET A 323 2.29 9.68 2.81
C MET A 323 1.87 9.61 4.28
N HIS A 324 1.12 8.57 4.64
CA HIS A 324 0.60 8.33 5.99
C HIS A 324 -0.34 9.44 6.50
N THR A 325 -1.00 10.14 5.58
CA THR A 325 -2.06 11.12 5.92
C THR A 325 -3.40 10.70 5.34
N THR A 326 -4.45 11.47 5.66
CA THR A 326 -5.79 11.21 5.12
C THR A 326 -5.99 11.74 3.69
N VAL A 327 -4.99 12.40 3.11
CA VAL A 327 -5.05 13.08 1.81
C VAL A 327 -3.85 12.74 0.93
N GLU A 328 -3.43 11.50 0.94
CA GLU A 328 -2.40 11.02 0.03
C GLU A 328 -2.79 11.28 -1.42
N MET A 329 -1.81 11.58 -2.26
CA MET A 329 -2.08 12.02 -3.63
C MET A 329 -1.07 11.42 -4.61
N VAL A 330 -1.55 10.84 -5.72
CA VAL A 330 -0.74 10.28 -6.80
C VAL A 330 -1.18 10.78 -8.16
N ASP A 331 -0.25 10.91 -9.11
CA ASP A 331 -0.56 11.28 -10.50
C ASP A 331 -1.08 10.05 -11.27
N LYS A 332 -2.25 10.16 -11.89
CA LYS A 332 -2.87 9.11 -12.70
C LYS A 332 -1.96 8.59 -13.81
N LYS A 333 -1.10 9.46 -14.34
CA LYS A 333 -0.17 9.09 -15.41
C LYS A 333 0.90 8.14 -14.88
N ASP A 334 1.46 8.39 -13.68
CA ASP A 334 2.46 7.54 -13.08
C ASP A 334 1.88 6.15 -12.76
N VAL A 335 0.65 6.08 -12.25
CA VAL A 335 -0.10 4.82 -12.07
C VAL A 335 -0.20 4.04 -13.39
N SER A 336 -0.62 4.70 -14.48
CA SER A 336 -0.70 4.06 -15.79
C SER A 336 0.66 3.62 -16.32
N ASP A 337 1.71 4.41 -16.07
CA ASP A 337 3.07 4.11 -16.57
C ASP A 337 3.68 2.93 -15.79
N ILE A 338 3.43 2.79 -14.48
CA ILE A 338 3.84 1.62 -13.68
C ILE A 338 3.15 0.35 -14.19
N ILE A 339 1.83 0.38 -14.41
CA ILE A 339 1.09 -0.76 -14.95
C ILE A 339 1.71 -1.21 -16.28
N LYS A 340 1.98 -0.27 -17.19
CA LYS A 340 2.62 -0.56 -18.49
C LYS A 340 4.04 -1.09 -18.33
N LEU A 341 4.81 -0.53 -17.40
CA LEU A 341 6.19 -0.94 -17.16
C LEU A 341 6.24 -2.38 -16.65
N ILE A 342 5.46 -2.72 -15.62
CA ILE A 342 5.38 -4.09 -15.09
C ILE A 342 4.90 -5.05 -16.20
N TYR A 343 3.81 -4.71 -16.91
CA TYR A 343 3.29 -5.53 -18.01
C TYR A 343 4.35 -5.81 -19.08
N ASN A 344 5.05 -4.79 -19.57
CA ASN A 344 6.07 -4.96 -20.62
C ASN A 344 7.31 -5.69 -20.09
N THR A 345 7.70 -5.49 -18.83
CA THR A 345 8.81 -6.22 -18.20
C THR A 345 8.52 -7.72 -18.12
N LEU A 346 7.31 -8.11 -17.71
CA LEU A 346 6.89 -9.52 -17.69
C LEU A 346 7.00 -10.18 -19.07
N LEU A 347 6.71 -9.45 -20.16
CA LEU A 347 6.84 -9.96 -21.51
C LEU A 347 8.30 -10.15 -21.98
N GLN A 348 9.30 -9.58 -21.28
CA GLN A 348 10.72 -9.75 -21.57
C GLN A 348 11.38 -10.88 -20.77
N ILE A 349 10.78 -11.27 -19.63
CA ILE A 349 11.33 -12.33 -18.77
C ILE A 349 11.30 -13.68 -19.49
N LYS A 350 12.44 -14.37 -19.46
CA LYS A 350 12.59 -15.74 -19.99
C LYS A 350 13.06 -16.68 -18.89
N PRO A 351 12.54 -17.92 -18.79
CA PRO A 351 12.94 -18.87 -17.73
C PRO A 351 14.44 -19.23 -17.70
N LYS A 352 15.17 -18.92 -18.79
CA LYS A 352 16.63 -19.15 -18.90
C LYS A 352 17.44 -17.87 -18.66
N ILE A 353 16.84 -16.81 -18.08
CA ILE A 353 17.58 -15.61 -17.74
C ILE A 353 18.69 -15.94 -16.73
N ASP A 354 19.91 -15.50 -17.03
CA ASP A 354 21.03 -15.65 -16.10
C ASP A 354 21.03 -14.47 -15.12
N LEU A 355 20.72 -14.79 -13.86
CA LEU A 355 20.65 -13.83 -12.75
C LEU A 355 21.91 -13.86 -11.87
N LYS A 356 22.91 -14.74 -12.13
CA LYS A 356 24.18 -14.70 -11.42
C LYS A 356 24.97 -13.47 -11.82
N TYR A 357 25.67 -12.86 -10.89
CA TYR A 357 26.48 -11.66 -11.19
C TYR A 357 27.75 -12.02 -11.99
N PHE A 358 28.26 -13.20 -11.80
CA PHE A 358 29.45 -13.74 -12.48
C PHE A 358 29.40 -15.26 -12.56
#